data_8d05636838dd53a9a2c57edb5168d42d
#
_entry.id   8d05636838dd53a9a2c57edb5168d42d
#
_cell.length_a   1.000
_cell.length_b   1.000
_cell.length_c   1.000
_cell.angle_alpha   90.00
_cell.angle_beta   90.00
_cell.angle_gamma   90.00
#
_symmetry.space_group_name_H-M   'P 1'
#
loop_
_entity.id
_entity.type
_entity.pdbx_description
1 polymer ?
#
loop_
_entity_poly.entity_id
_entity_poly.type
_entity_poly.pdbx_seq_one_letter_code
_entity_poly.pdbx_strand_id
1 'polypeptide(L)'
;MTNRYRILALAALLSCAIIPARAAPGDLEALTKASDLDKDPEDAKAVVAVCTACHSSAQFLTAARPYLRWEQTMQDMLDRGAKGTDEQLDHVLSYLVKNITVVNVNASPPDQLGMTLQIPSTVADDIVAKRTARPFTSVDELKAVKGINPEVVQKLAAKKQIEF
;
A
#
# COMPACT_ATOMS: atom_id res chain seq x y z
N MET A 1 64.91 -6.74 -38.78
CA MET A 1 63.50 -6.82 -39.27
C MET A 1 62.62 -6.87 -38.02
N THR A 2 62.11 -5.73 -37.57
CA THR A 2 61.32 -5.60 -36.32
C THR A 2 59.87 -5.40 -36.69
N ASN A 3 59.06 -6.40 -36.38
CA ASN A 3 57.63 -6.41 -36.67
C ASN A 3 56.89 -5.77 -35.47
N ARG A 4 56.34 -4.57 -35.67
CA ARG A 4 55.56 -3.83 -34.66
C ARG A 4 54.08 -4.15 -34.83
N TYR A 5 53.54 -5.07 -34.05
CA TYR A 5 52.12 -5.27 -33.97
C TYR A 5 51.50 -4.15 -33.13
N ARG A 6 50.74 -3.25 -33.75
CA ARG A 6 49.89 -2.28 -33.09
C ARG A 6 48.59 -2.98 -32.68
N ILE A 7 48.44 -3.27 -31.41
CA ILE A 7 47.18 -3.73 -30.84
C ILE A 7 46.29 -2.49 -30.63
N LEU A 8 45.31 -2.32 -31.52
CA LEU A 8 44.22 -1.37 -31.33
C LEU A 8 43.24 -1.97 -30.32
N ALA A 9 43.29 -1.53 -29.08
CA ALA A 9 42.29 -1.85 -28.07
C ALA A 9 41.02 -1.02 -28.37
N LEU A 10 39.99 -1.64 -28.96
CA LEU A 10 38.65 -1.08 -29.01
C LEU A 10 38.06 -1.13 -27.63
N ALA A 11 38.03 -0.01 -26.91
CA ALA A 11 37.24 0.18 -25.72
C ALA A 11 35.77 0.34 -26.13
N ALA A 12 35.00 -0.74 -26.08
CA ALA A 12 33.55 -0.70 -26.20
C ALA A 12 32.99 -0.08 -24.93
N LEU A 13 32.66 1.20 -24.96
CA LEU A 13 31.88 1.86 -23.95
C LEU A 13 30.46 1.29 -23.99
N LEU A 14 30.17 0.34 -23.10
CA LEU A 14 28.80 -0.13 -22.81
C LEU A 14 28.08 1.04 -22.12
N SER A 15 27.45 1.90 -22.92
CA SER A 15 26.49 2.88 -22.40
C SER A 15 25.29 2.10 -21.87
N CYS A 16 25.26 1.84 -20.57
CA CYS A 16 24.09 1.32 -19.90
C CYS A 16 23.01 2.43 -19.96
N ALA A 17 22.18 2.39 -21.00
CA ALA A 17 21.01 3.27 -21.08
C ALA A 17 20.11 2.91 -19.90
N ILE A 18 20.06 3.77 -18.90
CA ILE A 18 19.07 3.69 -17.82
C ILE A 18 17.73 4.00 -18.50
N ILE A 19 17.02 2.96 -18.92
CA ILE A 19 15.66 3.08 -19.40
C ILE A 19 14.84 3.39 -18.16
N PRO A 20 14.19 4.57 -18.04
CA PRO A 20 13.31 4.83 -16.92
C PRO A 20 12.22 3.76 -16.94
N ALA A 21 12.11 3.00 -15.86
CA ALA A 21 11.01 2.05 -15.70
C ALA A 21 9.71 2.86 -15.76
N ARG A 22 8.89 2.59 -16.76
CA ARG A 22 7.55 3.17 -16.88
C ARG A 22 6.58 2.23 -16.20
N ALA A 23 5.48 2.81 -15.67
CA ALA A 23 4.35 2.03 -15.18
C ALA A 23 4.02 0.91 -16.18
N ALA A 24 3.90 -0.32 -15.70
CA ALA A 24 3.57 -1.45 -16.57
C ALA A 24 2.16 -1.24 -17.14
N PRO A 25 1.92 -1.57 -18.41
CA PRO A 25 0.57 -1.61 -18.94
C PRO A 25 -0.32 -2.48 -18.03
N GLY A 26 -1.45 -1.94 -17.57
CA GLY A 26 -2.37 -2.64 -16.67
C GLY A 26 -2.19 -2.35 -15.18
N ASP A 27 -1.18 -1.58 -14.74
CA ASP A 27 -1.05 -1.22 -13.32
C ASP A 27 -2.29 -0.49 -12.80
N LEU A 28 -2.85 0.48 -13.54
CA LEU A 28 -4.05 1.18 -13.14
C LEU A 28 -5.26 0.24 -13.06
N GLU A 29 -5.41 -0.67 -14.00
CA GLU A 29 -6.48 -1.67 -13.99
C GLU A 29 -6.34 -2.61 -12.78
N ALA A 30 -5.15 -3.10 -12.50
CA ALA A 30 -4.86 -3.97 -11.37
C ALA A 30 -5.17 -3.27 -10.03
N LEU A 31 -4.76 -2.02 -9.88
CA LEU A 31 -5.03 -1.20 -8.70
C LEU A 31 -6.53 -0.90 -8.55
N THR A 32 -7.20 -0.52 -9.63
CA THR A 32 -8.66 -0.27 -9.62
C THR A 32 -9.44 -1.55 -9.25
N LYS A 33 -9.01 -2.70 -9.75
CA LYS A 33 -9.62 -3.98 -9.42
C LYS A 33 -9.39 -4.37 -7.95
N ALA A 34 -8.23 -4.02 -7.38
CA ALA A 34 -7.90 -4.28 -5.99
C ALA A 34 -8.61 -3.31 -5.01
N SER A 35 -9.06 -2.14 -5.48
CA SER A 35 -9.74 -1.11 -4.67
C SER A 35 -11.26 -1.28 -4.61
N ASP A 36 -11.71 -2.44 -4.13
CA ASP A 36 -13.13 -2.74 -3.96
C ASP A 36 -13.76 -2.09 -2.71
N LEU A 37 -12.94 -1.58 -1.79
CA LEU A 37 -13.35 -0.84 -0.58
C LEU A 37 -13.27 0.67 -0.76
N ASP A 38 -12.44 1.13 -1.67
CA ASP A 38 -12.27 2.53 -1.99
C ASP A 38 -12.62 2.77 -3.47
N LYS A 39 -13.49 3.72 -3.71
CA LYS A 39 -13.95 4.06 -5.06
C LYS A 39 -13.41 5.40 -5.55
N ASP A 40 -12.50 6.02 -4.81
CA ASP A 40 -11.86 7.24 -5.26
C ASP A 40 -10.86 6.91 -6.39
N PRO A 41 -11.14 7.33 -7.63
CA PRO A 41 -10.24 7.04 -8.75
C PRO A 41 -8.89 7.77 -8.62
N GLU A 42 -8.80 8.84 -7.84
CA GLU A 42 -7.56 9.60 -7.65
C GLU A 42 -6.58 8.82 -6.80
N ASP A 43 -7.05 8.02 -5.84
CA ASP A 43 -6.20 7.16 -5.01
C ASP A 43 -5.39 6.17 -5.87
N ALA A 44 -6.06 5.45 -6.78
CA ALA A 44 -5.38 4.51 -7.68
C ALA A 44 -4.45 5.21 -8.69
N LYS A 45 -4.85 6.38 -9.21
CA LYS A 45 -4.01 7.18 -10.12
C LYS A 45 -2.75 7.70 -9.44
N ALA A 46 -2.87 8.17 -8.19
CA ALA A 46 -1.73 8.62 -7.42
C ALA A 46 -0.73 7.48 -7.17
N VAL A 47 -1.21 6.27 -6.84
CA VAL A 47 -0.35 5.08 -6.72
C VAL A 47 0.37 4.79 -8.03
N VAL A 48 -0.30 4.88 -9.19
CA VAL A 48 0.36 4.74 -10.49
C VAL A 48 1.44 5.81 -10.68
N ALA A 49 1.13 7.06 -10.44
CA ALA A 49 2.04 8.17 -10.67
C ALA A 49 3.29 8.12 -9.78
N VAL A 50 3.13 7.77 -8.51
CA VAL A 50 4.21 7.81 -7.51
C VAL A 50 4.92 6.47 -7.39
N CYS A 51 4.16 5.37 -7.21
CA CYS A 51 4.75 4.08 -6.85
C CYS A 51 5.20 3.27 -8.08
N THR A 52 4.44 3.35 -9.20
CA THR A 52 4.75 2.53 -10.38
C THR A 52 5.69 3.22 -11.38
N ALA A 53 6.24 4.37 -11.03
CA ALA A 53 7.25 5.04 -11.83
C ALA A 53 8.56 4.23 -11.97
N CYS A 54 8.86 3.36 -11.02
CA CYS A 54 10.11 2.57 -10.98
C CYS A 54 9.89 1.06 -10.99
N HIS A 55 8.71 0.55 -10.63
CA HIS A 55 8.39 -0.88 -10.59
C HIS A 55 6.89 -1.10 -10.74
N SER A 56 6.47 -2.31 -11.08
CA SER A 56 5.05 -2.66 -11.23
C SER A 56 4.32 -2.73 -9.87
N SER A 57 3.02 -2.44 -9.89
CA SER A 57 2.11 -2.61 -8.74
C SER A 57 2.06 -4.04 -8.19
N ALA A 58 2.39 -5.04 -9.00
CA ALA A 58 2.48 -6.44 -8.59
C ALA A 58 3.47 -6.67 -7.44
N GLN A 59 4.46 -5.78 -7.22
CA GLN A 59 5.43 -5.91 -6.13
C GLN A 59 4.82 -5.66 -4.74
N PHE A 60 3.73 -4.92 -4.64
CA PHE A 60 3.13 -4.57 -3.35
C PHE A 60 1.65 -4.99 -3.22
N LEU A 61 0.93 -5.22 -4.31
CA LEU A 61 -0.49 -5.62 -4.26
C LEU A 61 -0.72 -7.01 -3.64
N THR A 62 0.29 -7.86 -3.60
CA THR A 62 0.17 -9.26 -3.15
C THR A 62 0.31 -9.45 -1.65
N ALA A 63 0.72 -8.41 -0.90
CA ALA A 63 1.03 -8.52 0.51
C ALA A 63 0.42 -7.36 1.30
N ALA A 64 -0.73 -7.60 1.94
CA ALA A 64 -1.24 -6.68 2.95
C ALA A 64 -0.22 -6.52 4.09
N ARG A 65 -0.07 -5.30 4.62
CA ARG A 65 0.92 -4.95 5.65
C ARG A 65 0.28 -4.08 6.72
N PRO A 66 0.79 -4.08 7.96
CA PRO A 66 0.37 -3.11 8.97
C PRO A 66 0.63 -1.66 8.54
N TYR A 67 -0.17 -0.73 9.05
CA TYR A 67 -0.09 0.70 8.74
C TYR A 67 1.33 1.27 8.82
N LEU A 68 2.04 1.05 9.93
CA LEU A 68 3.41 1.55 10.12
C LEU A 68 4.40 1.03 9.07
N ARG A 69 4.14 -0.17 8.52
CA ARG A 69 4.98 -0.69 7.42
C ARG A 69 4.74 0.04 6.11
N TRP A 70 3.54 0.54 5.89
CA TRP A 70 3.26 1.37 4.72
C TRP A 70 3.89 2.74 4.84
N GLU A 71 3.81 3.40 6.00
CA GLU A 71 4.52 4.65 6.25
C GLU A 71 6.03 4.52 6.02
N GLN A 72 6.66 3.49 6.59
CA GLN A 72 8.07 3.19 6.37
C GLN A 72 8.37 2.93 4.90
N THR A 73 7.53 2.16 4.21
CA THR A 73 7.71 1.88 2.78
C THR A 73 7.62 3.14 1.94
N MET A 74 6.67 4.04 2.23
CA MET A 74 6.56 5.32 1.55
C MET A 74 7.82 6.17 1.76
N GLN A 75 8.30 6.28 3.00
CA GLN A 75 9.52 7.01 3.30
C GLN A 75 10.73 6.42 2.56
N ASP A 76 10.90 5.09 2.61
CA ASP A 76 11.98 4.41 1.89
C ASP A 76 11.94 4.66 0.37
N MET A 77 10.74 4.76 -0.22
CA MET A 77 10.61 5.06 -1.65
C MET A 77 10.94 6.52 -1.97
N LEU A 78 10.54 7.46 -1.11
CA LEU A 78 10.90 8.87 -1.25
C LEU A 78 12.42 9.06 -1.14
N ASP A 79 13.06 8.42 -0.18
CA ASP A 79 14.52 8.44 0.00
C ASP A 79 15.27 7.84 -1.21
N ARG A 80 14.66 6.91 -1.92
CA ARG A 80 15.17 6.33 -3.18
C ARG A 80 14.86 7.16 -4.42
N GLY A 81 14.19 8.30 -4.25
CA GLY A 81 13.91 9.26 -5.32
C GLY A 81 12.52 9.17 -5.95
N ALA A 82 11.57 8.43 -5.35
CA ALA A 82 10.17 8.55 -5.72
C ALA A 82 9.70 10.00 -5.52
N LYS A 83 8.84 10.50 -6.40
CA LYS A 83 8.36 11.89 -6.36
C LYS A 83 6.84 11.90 -6.39
N GLY A 84 6.27 12.77 -5.56
CA GLY A 84 4.84 13.06 -5.53
C GLY A 84 4.62 14.42 -4.88
N THR A 85 3.50 15.06 -5.17
CA THR A 85 3.02 16.20 -4.37
C THR A 85 2.45 15.68 -3.05
N ASP A 86 2.31 16.55 -2.06
CA ASP A 86 1.70 16.16 -0.77
C ASP A 86 0.32 15.55 -0.98
N GLU A 87 -0.50 16.14 -1.87
CA GLU A 87 -1.82 15.62 -2.24
C GLU A 87 -1.74 14.20 -2.85
N GLN A 88 -0.77 13.96 -3.74
CA GLN A 88 -0.56 12.62 -4.29
C GLN A 88 -0.11 11.61 -3.24
N LEU A 89 0.72 12.01 -2.29
CA LEU A 89 1.16 11.14 -1.19
C LEU A 89 0.01 10.82 -0.25
N ASP A 90 -0.89 11.77 0.03
CA ASP A 90 -2.11 11.54 0.79
C ASP A 90 -3.03 10.53 0.11
N HIS A 91 -3.24 10.65 -1.21
CA HIS A 91 -3.99 9.68 -2.00
C HIS A 91 -3.33 8.29 -2.02
N VAL A 92 -1.99 8.24 -2.12
CA VAL A 92 -1.25 6.96 -2.02
C VAL A 92 -1.50 6.31 -0.66
N LEU A 93 -1.36 7.06 0.44
CA LEU A 93 -1.59 6.53 1.79
C LEU A 93 -3.04 6.07 1.95
N SER A 94 -4.00 6.88 1.48
CA SER A 94 -5.42 6.53 1.46
C SER A 94 -5.67 5.18 0.78
N TYR A 95 -5.11 5.00 -0.43
CA TYR A 95 -5.20 3.74 -1.16
C TYR A 95 -4.66 2.56 -0.36
N LEU A 96 -3.44 2.68 0.16
CA LEU A 96 -2.76 1.61 0.89
C LEU A 96 -3.54 1.20 2.13
N VAL A 97 -4.02 2.19 2.89
CA VAL A 97 -4.75 1.96 4.14
C VAL A 97 -6.09 1.29 3.91
N LYS A 98 -6.85 1.75 2.93
CA LYS A 98 -8.19 1.21 2.66
C LYS A 98 -8.18 -0.15 1.98
N ASN A 99 -7.17 -0.45 1.15
CA ASN A 99 -7.23 -1.62 0.26
C ASN A 99 -6.26 -2.76 0.62
N ILE A 100 -5.11 -2.45 1.21
CA ILE A 100 -4.04 -3.44 1.45
C ILE A 100 -3.36 -3.30 2.82
N THR A 101 -4.07 -2.79 3.81
CA THR A 101 -3.59 -2.72 5.20
C THR A 101 -4.19 -3.83 6.04
N VAL A 102 -3.35 -4.45 6.86
CA VAL A 102 -3.79 -5.35 7.93
C VAL A 102 -3.98 -4.54 9.20
N VAL A 103 -5.14 -4.70 9.83
CA VAL A 103 -5.45 -4.11 11.13
C VAL A 103 -5.63 -5.19 12.19
N ASN A 104 -4.95 -5.07 13.32
CA ASN A 104 -5.21 -5.90 14.49
C ASN A 104 -6.23 -5.19 15.39
N VAL A 105 -7.43 -5.77 15.50
CA VAL A 105 -8.55 -5.17 16.25
C VAL A 105 -8.21 -4.99 17.72
N ASN A 106 -7.42 -5.90 18.29
CA ASN A 106 -7.06 -5.87 19.69
C ASN A 106 -5.83 -5.02 20.02
N ALA A 107 -5.04 -4.62 19.01
CA ALA A 107 -3.78 -3.90 19.23
C ALA A 107 -3.69 -2.54 18.54
N SER A 108 -4.29 -2.37 17.35
CA SER A 108 -4.15 -1.14 16.57
C SER A 108 -4.74 0.08 17.30
N PRO A 109 -4.11 1.28 17.16
CA PRO A 109 -4.63 2.52 17.70
C PRO A 109 -5.99 2.91 17.06
N PRO A 110 -6.79 3.78 17.73
CA PRO A 110 -8.13 4.15 17.25
C PRO A 110 -8.14 4.77 15.86
N ASP A 111 -7.15 5.60 15.52
CA ASP A 111 -6.99 6.24 14.20
C ASP A 111 -6.78 5.21 13.09
N GLN A 112 -5.94 4.22 13.30
CA GLN A 112 -5.71 3.13 12.35
C GLN A 112 -6.94 2.24 12.18
N LEU A 113 -7.66 1.96 13.28
CA LEU A 113 -8.96 1.28 13.22
C LEU A 113 -9.95 2.09 12.38
N GLY A 114 -10.04 3.40 12.64
CA GLY A 114 -10.92 4.32 11.91
C GLY A 114 -10.67 4.30 10.39
N MET A 115 -9.42 4.46 10.00
CA MET A 115 -9.03 4.49 8.59
C MET A 115 -9.27 3.15 7.88
N THR A 116 -8.81 2.04 8.47
CA THR A 116 -8.87 0.73 7.80
C THR A 116 -10.28 0.14 7.79
N LEU A 117 -11.03 0.27 8.89
CA LEU A 117 -12.42 -0.19 9.00
C LEU A 117 -13.42 0.80 8.40
N GLN A 118 -12.95 2.00 7.98
CA GLN A 118 -13.77 3.09 7.44
C GLN A 118 -14.90 3.50 8.40
N ILE A 119 -14.57 3.71 9.66
CA ILE A 119 -15.49 4.04 10.73
C ILE A 119 -15.16 5.40 11.37
N PRO A 120 -16.15 6.11 11.92
CA PRO A 120 -15.92 7.32 12.71
C PRO A 120 -15.03 7.05 13.92
N SER A 121 -14.29 8.08 14.37
CA SER A 121 -13.43 8.00 15.57
C SER A 121 -14.17 7.50 16.80
N THR A 122 -15.44 7.93 16.99
CA THR A 122 -16.29 7.48 18.11
C THR A 122 -16.52 5.97 18.12
N VAL A 123 -16.65 5.36 16.95
CA VAL A 123 -16.81 3.90 16.82
C VAL A 123 -15.46 3.18 17.06
N ALA A 124 -14.36 3.78 16.62
CA ALA A 124 -13.01 3.26 16.90
C ALA A 124 -12.72 3.29 18.40
N ASP A 125 -13.10 4.37 19.09
CA ASP A 125 -12.99 4.49 20.56
C ASP A 125 -13.85 3.44 21.29
N ASP A 126 -15.05 3.17 20.80
CA ASP A 126 -15.93 2.11 21.33
C ASP A 126 -15.28 0.72 21.19
N ILE A 127 -14.60 0.44 20.07
CA ILE A 127 -13.84 -0.80 19.88
C ILE A 127 -12.73 -0.89 20.92
N VAL A 128 -11.96 0.18 21.12
CA VAL A 128 -10.86 0.23 22.09
C VAL A 128 -11.40 0.01 23.52
N ALA A 129 -12.49 0.66 23.88
CA ALA A 129 -13.12 0.45 25.19
C ALA A 129 -13.59 -1.00 25.40
N LYS A 130 -14.22 -1.59 24.38
CA LYS A 130 -14.70 -2.98 24.44
C LYS A 130 -13.55 -3.98 24.56
N ARG A 131 -12.49 -3.84 23.72
CA ARG A 131 -11.35 -4.78 23.78
C ARG A 131 -10.58 -4.71 25.09
N THR A 132 -10.57 -3.55 25.75
CA THR A 132 -9.98 -3.39 27.10
C THR A 132 -10.70 -4.24 28.16
N ALA A 133 -12.02 -4.35 28.06
CA ALA A 133 -12.80 -5.21 28.92
C ALA A 133 -12.69 -6.70 28.54
N ARG A 134 -12.74 -6.99 27.27
CA ARG A 134 -12.60 -8.33 26.69
C ARG A 134 -12.13 -8.26 25.23
N PRO A 135 -10.98 -8.88 24.87
CA PRO A 135 -10.51 -8.91 23.49
C PRO A 135 -11.53 -9.51 22.54
N PHE A 136 -11.58 -8.99 21.32
CA PHE A 136 -12.35 -9.58 20.23
C PHE A 136 -11.69 -10.88 19.79
N THR A 137 -12.49 -11.87 19.43
CA THR A 137 -12.02 -13.20 19.02
C THR A 137 -12.52 -13.61 17.65
N SER A 138 -13.43 -12.85 17.06
CA SER A 138 -14.03 -13.20 15.77
C SER A 138 -14.52 -11.98 14.98
N VAL A 139 -14.63 -12.20 13.67
CA VAL A 139 -15.23 -11.24 12.72
C VAL A 139 -16.67 -10.91 13.10
N ASP A 140 -17.43 -11.87 13.61
CA ASP A 140 -18.84 -11.66 13.95
C ASP A 140 -18.99 -10.79 15.21
N GLU A 141 -18.10 -10.92 16.18
CA GLU A 141 -18.05 -10.00 17.33
C GLU A 141 -17.77 -8.55 16.89
N LEU A 142 -16.85 -8.38 15.93
CA LEU A 142 -16.53 -7.06 15.38
C LEU A 142 -17.74 -6.47 14.62
N LYS A 143 -18.40 -7.27 13.78
CA LYS A 143 -19.61 -6.85 13.05
C LYS A 143 -20.77 -6.42 13.97
N ALA A 144 -20.84 -6.98 15.18
CA ALA A 144 -21.88 -6.66 16.15
C ALA A 144 -21.66 -5.29 16.84
N VAL A 145 -20.53 -4.62 16.62
CA VAL A 145 -20.29 -3.29 17.17
C VAL A 145 -21.15 -2.27 16.42
N LYS A 146 -21.90 -1.48 17.17
CA LYS A 146 -22.76 -0.43 16.61
C LYS A 146 -21.93 0.57 15.80
N GLY A 147 -22.35 0.87 14.59
CA GLY A 147 -21.64 1.79 13.68
C GLY A 147 -20.63 1.13 12.76
N ILE A 148 -20.39 -0.17 12.90
CA ILE A 148 -19.61 -0.96 11.94
C ILE A 148 -20.46 -1.22 10.68
N ASN A 149 -19.84 -1.09 9.53
CA ASN A 149 -20.39 -1.61 8.27
C ASN A 149 -19.98 -3.09 8.11
N PRO A 150 -20.93 -4.05 8.20
CA PRO A 150 -20.61 -5.48 8.17
C PRO A 150 -20.05 -5.92 6.82
N GLU A 151 -20.38 -5.22 5.71
CA GLU A 151 -19.84 -5.54 4.37
C GLU A 151 -18.35 -5.19 4.26
N VAL A 152 -17.93 -4.04 4.81
CA VAL A 152 -16.52 -3.64 4.87
C VAL A 152 -15.72 -4.67 5.65
N VAL A 153 -16.19 -5.02 6.84
CA VAL A 153 -15.53 -6.01 7.70
C VAL A 153 -15.46 -7.39 7.00
N GLN A 154 -16.53 -7.79 6.30
CA GLN A 154 -16.53 -9.06 5.56
C GLN A 154 -15.51 -9.08 4.43
N LYS A 155 -15.38 -7.98 3.68
CA LYS A 155 -14.39 -7.85 2.60
C LYS A 155 -12.96 -7.86 3.12
N LEU A 156 -12.70 -7.11 4.19
CA LEU A 156 -11.38 -7.10 4.84
C LEU A 156 -11.02 -8.49 5.39
N ALA A 157 -11.96 -9.19 6.00
CA ALA A 157 -11.75 -10.55 6.50
C ALA A 157 -11.45 -11.55 5.36
N ALA A 158 -12.19 -11.45 4.26
CA ALA A 158 -11.95 -12.28 3.08
C ALA A 158 -10.55 -12.09 2.48
N LYS A 159 -10.02 -10.87 2.58
CA LYS A 159 -8.64 -10.51 2.17
C LYS A 159 -7.58 -10.80 3.23
N LYS A 160 -7.95 -11.37 4.39
CA LYS A 160 -7.06 -11.57 5.55
C LYS A 160 -6.42 -10.28 6.07
N GLN A 161 -7.17 -9.19 6.04
CA GLN A 161 -6.74 -7.86 6.48
C GLN A 161 -7.23 -7.52 7.90
N ILE A 162 -7.88 -8.45 8.60
CA ILE A 162 -8.28 -8.33 9.99
C ILE A 162 -7.57 -9.41 10.81
N GLU A 163 -6.95 -8.99 11.90
CA GLU A 163 -6.34 -9.84 12.93
C GLU A 163 -6.98 -9.53 14.32
N PHE A 164 -6.94 -10.52 15.22
CA PHE A 164 -7.47 -10.42 16.57
C PHE A 164 -6.41 -10.70 17.62
#